data_83ac55aeb49e2e16b06ebc3981556361
#
_entry.id   83ac55aeb49e2e16b06ebc3981556361
#
_cell.length_a   1.000
_cell.length_b   1.000
_cell.length_c   1.000
_cell.angle_alpha   90.00
_cell.angle_beta   90.00
_cell.angle_gamma   90.00
#
_symmetry.space_group_name_H-M   'P 1'
#
loop_
_entity.id
_entity.type
_entity.pdbx_description
1 polymer ?
#
loop_
_entity_poly.entity_id
_entity_poly.type
_entity_poly.pdbx_seq_one_letter_code
_entity_poly.pdbx_strand_id
1 'polypeptide(L)'
;MRNEGSIKKMLGISSKSYWHHGDIRGYEERVKRLAKASQILKKGTYIGIALDVGATALEITEACSTGREQECTQAKYVEGGKLVLGVGGASVGAAFGAPIGVGACMIVFGIPTAGAGALACAIVGGAAGGFAAGKAGSVLGEGTGKFLYRTAGD
;
A
#
# COMPACT_ATOMS: atom_id res chain seq x y z
N MET A 1 -33.26 -1.97 -10.29
CA MET A 1 -32.84 -2.67 -11.53
C MET A 1 -32.21 -1.74 -12.58
N ARG A 2 -31.29 -0.83 -12.20
CA ARG A 2 -30.69 0.16 -13.13
C ARG A 2 -29.18 -0.01 -13.37
N ASN A 3 -28.51 -0.97 -12.71
CA ASN A 3 -27.05 -1.08 -12.75
C ASN A 3 -26.46 -2.15 -13.67
N GLU A 4 -27.26 -3.06 -14.21
CA GLU A 4 -26.72 -4.14 -15.07
C GLU A 4 -26.18 -3.63 -16.43
N GLY A 5 -26.80 -2.59 -16.98
CA GLY A 5 -26.34 -2.00 -18.24
C GLY A 5 -25.00 -1.30 -18.15
N SER A 6 -24.70 -0.70 -17.00
CA SER A 6 -23.44 0.02 -16.76
C SER A 6 -22.26 -0.93 -16.62
N ILE A 7 -22.42 -2.06 -15.93
CA ILE A 7 -21.37 -3.07 -15.74
C ILE A 7 -21.05 -3.77 -17.06
N LYS A 8 -22.07 -4.09 -17.85
CA LYS A 8 -21.89 -4.70 -19.19
C LYS A 8 -21.10 -3.78 -20.14
N LYS A 9 -21.35 -2.46 -20.06
CA LYS A 9 -20.65 -1.47 -20.88
C LYS A 9 -19.20 -1.27 -20.41
N MET A 10 -18.96 -1.30 -19.11
CA MET A 10 -17.60 -1.23 -18.53
C MET A 10 -16.74 -2.45 -18.86
N LEU A 11 -17.34 -3.63 -18.91
CA LEU A 11 -16.64 -4.88 -19.25
C LEU A 11 -16.47 -5.09 -20.75
N GLY A 12 -17.02 -4.22 -21.59
CA GLY A 12 -16.94 -4.34 -23.05
C GLY A 12 -17.65 -5.60 -23.61
N ILE A 13 -18.63 -6.11 -22.88
CA ILE A 13 -19.36 -7.33 -23.22
C ILE A 13 -20.60 -6.97 -23.99
N SER A 14 -20.65 -7.34 -25.27
CA SER A 14 -21.87 -7.25 -26.06
C SER A 14 -22.84 -8.35 -25.65
N SER A 15 -24.10 -7.98 -25.39
CA SER A 15 -25.17 -8.89 -24.99
C SER A 15 -25.37 -10.08 -25.93
N LYS A 16 -25.10 -9.90 -27.22
CA LYS A 16 -25.19 -10.95 -28.24
C LYS A 16 -24.06 -11.97 -28.18
N SER A 17 -22.87 -11.57 -27.72
CA SER A 17 -21.70 -12.48 -27.61
C SER A 17 -21.80 -13.44 -26.44
N TYR A 18 -22.54 -13.06 -25.39
CA TYR A 18 -22.70 -13.89 -24.18
C TYR A 18 -23.50 -15.17 -24.43
N TRP A 19 -24.50 -15.13 -25.32
CA TRP A 19 -25.38 -16.28 -25.60
C TRP A 19 -24.75 -17.33 -26.49
N HIS A 20 -23.73 -16.97 -27.28
CA HIS A 20 -23.17 -17.89 -28.28
C HIS A 20 -21.91 -18.65 -27.88
N HIS A 21 -21.16 -18.17 -26.88
CA HIS A 21 -19.81 -18.74 -26.63
C HIS A 21 -19.52 -19.11 -25.17
N GLY A 22 -20.39 -18.87 -24.19
CA GLY A 22 -20.18 -19.26 -22.78
C GLY A 22 -18.87 -18.77 -22.15
N ASP A 23 -17.98 -18.20 -22.95
CA ASP A 23 -16.65 -17.77 -22.55
C ASP A 23 -16.36 -16.35 -23.04
N ILE A 24 -16.03 -15.48 -22.09
CA ILE A 24 -15.66 -14.09 -22.41
C ILE A 24 -14.21 -14.13 -22.87
N ARG A 25 -13.98 -14.04 -24.17
CA ARG A 25 -12.64 -14.01 -24.74
C ARG A 25 -11.75 -13.00 -24.01
N GLY A 26 -10.67 -13.49 -23.44
CA GLY A 26 -9.68 -12.68 -22.70
C GLY A 26 -10.01 -12.40 -21.23
N TYR A 27 -11.15 -12.83 -20.68
CA TYR A 27 -11.45 -12.67 -19.26
C TYR A 27 -10.50 -13.49 -18.39
N GLU A 28 -10.32 -14.75 -18.75
CA GLU A 28 -9.43 -15.67 -18.04
C GLU A 28 -7.98 -15.17 -18.05
N GLU A 29 -7.52 -14.66 -19.19
CA GLU A 29 -6.19 -14.10 -19.31
C GLU A 29 -6.02 -12.82 -18.49
N ARG A 30 -7.04 -11.95 -18.43
CA ARG A 30 -7.04 -10.76 -17.59
C ARG A 30 -7.03 -11.10 -16.10
N VAL A 31 -7.83 -12.08 -15.69
CA VAL A 31 -7.84 -12.56 -14.30
C VAL A 31 -6.49 -13.18 -13.92
N LYS A 32 -5.88 -13.98 -14.80
CA LYS A 32 -4.54 -14.55 -14.58
C LYS A 32 -3.46 -13.45 -14.46
N ARG A 33 -3.53 -12.40 -15.27
CA ARG A 33 -2.60 -11.25 -15.18
C ARG A 33 -2.79 -10.47 -13.88
N LEU A 34 -4.03 -10.25 -13.44
CA LEU A 34 -4.34 -9.61 -12.16
C LEU A 34 -3.86 -10.44 -10.97
N ALA A 35 -4.07 -11.75 -11.00
CA ALA A 35 -3.58 -12.66 -9.97
C ALA A 35 -2.04 -12.66 -9.89
N LYS A 36 -1.35 -12.67 -11.03
CA LYS A 36 0.11 -12.56 -11.09
C LYS A 36 0.62 -11.23 -10.52
N ALA A 37 -0.01 -10.11 -10.89
CA ALA A 37 0.34 -8.80 -10.37
C ALA A 37 0.15 -8.71 -8.85
N SER A 38 -0.96 -9.26 -8.32
CA SER A 38 -1.21 -9.28 -6.88
C SER A 38 -0.19 -10.12 -6.10
N GLN A 39 0.29 -11.23 -6.67
CA GLN A 39 1.34 -12.03 -6.05
C GLN A 39 2.70 -11.31 -6.00
N ILE A 40 3.04 -10.58 -7.07
CA ILE A 40 4.28 -9.78 -7.13
C ILE A 40 4.22 -8.66 -6.09
N LEU A 41 3.09 -7.95 -6.00
CA LEU A 41 2.87 -6.89 -5.01
C LEU A 41 2.96 -7.42 -3.58
N LYS A 42 2.34 -8.58 -3.29
CA LYS A 42 2.48 -9.24 -1.98
C LYS A 42 3.93 -9.52 -1.63
N LYS A 43 4.69 -10.13 -2.53
CA LYS A 43 6.12 -10.42 -2.28
C LYS A 43 6.92 -9.15 -2.05
N GLY A 44 6.71 -8.10 -2.84
CA GLY A 44 7.35 -6.80 -2.65
C GLY A 44 7.05 -6.17 -1.30
N THR A 45 5.81 -6.26 -0.82
CA THR A 45 5.41 -5.75 0.50
C THR A 45 6.11 -6.51 1.63
N TYR A 46 6.18 -7.84 1.57
CA TYR A 46 6.89 -8.64 2.58
C TYR A 46 8.38 -8.32 2.63
N ILE A 47 9.02 -8.15 1.48
CA ILE A 47 10.43 -7.77 1.41
C ILE A 47 10.64 -6.37 1.99
N GLY A 48 9.78 -5.40 1.66
CA GLY A 48 9.84 -4.05 2.21
C GLY A 48 9.72 -4.03 3.74
N ILE A 49 8.72 -4.73 4.28
CA ILE A 49 8.54 -4.84 5.74
C ILE A 49 9.75 -5.54 6.40
N ALA A 50 10.29 -6.59 5.79
CA ALA A 50 11.46 -7.29 6.33
C ALA A 50 12.71 -6.39 6.37
N LEU A 51 12.90 -5.53 5.38
CA LEU A 51 13.99 -4.56 5.35
C LEU A 51 13.80 -3.47 6.42
N ASP A 52 12.58 -2.95 6.59
CA ASP A 52 12.27 -1.96 7.62
C ASP A 52 12.47 -2.53 9.04
N VAL A 53 12.00 -3.75 9.29
CA VAL A 53 12.21 -4.45 10.57
C VAL A 53 13.71 -4.70 10.80
N GLY A 54 14.45 -5.12 9.76
CA GLY A 54 15.88 -5.33 9.84
C GLY A 54 16.64 -4.04 10.16
N ALA A 55 16.34 -2.93 9.51
CA ALA A 55 16.95 -1.63 9.76
C ALA A 55 16.66 -1.15 11.20
N THR A 56 15.40 -1.23 11.63
CA THR A 56 14.99 -0.86 13.00
C THR A 56 15.71 -1.73 14.06
N ALA A 57 15.87 -3.02 13.81
CA ALA A 57 16.58 -3.91 14.72
C ALA A 57 18.07 -3.56 14.82
N LEU A 58 18.70 -3.15 13.73
CA LEU A 58 20.09 -2.68 13.74
C LEU A 58 20.26 -1.39 14.53
N GLU A 59 19.39 -0.40 14.35
CA GLU A 59 19.40 0.86 15.10
C GLU A 59 19.23 0.63 16.61
N ILE A 60 18.31 -0.25 16.99
CA ILE A 60 18.09 -0.64 18.39
C ILE A 60 19.33 -1.35 18.96
N THR A 61 19.93 -2.29 18.21
CA THR A 61 21.13 -3.01 18.67
C THR A 61 22.33 -2.08 18.82
N GLU A 62 22.51 -1.13 17.91
CA GLU A 62 23.57 -0.12 18.02
C GLU A 62 23.38 0.78 19.26
N ALA A 63 22.18 1.29 19.49
CA ALA A 63 21.86 2.08 20.68
C ALA A 63 22.07 1.29 21.98
N CYS A 64 21.76 -0.03 21.96
CA CYS A 64 21.91 -0.90 23.13
C CYS A 64 23.36 -1.36 23.35
N SER A 65 24.21 -1.39 22.31
CA SER A 65 25.61 -1.84 22.43
C SER A 65 26.51 -0.82 23.12
N THR A 66 26.11 0.44 23.17
CA THR A 66 26.85 1.55 23.82
C THR A 66 26.79 1.56 25.34
N GLY A 67 26.09 0.61 25.96
CA GLY A 67 26.07 0.44 27.43
C GLY A 67 25.22 1.46 28.19
N ARG A 68 24.41 2.27 27.50
CA ARG A 68 23.51 3.27 28.09
C ARG A 68 22.08 2.71 28.10
N GLU A 69 21.66 2.13 29.22
CA GLU A 69 20.34 1.49 29.37
C GLU A 69 19.17 2.42 29.03
N GLN A 70 19.27 3.69 29.40
CA GLN A 70 18.22 4.69 29.11
C GLN A 70 18.08 4.94 27.60
N GLU A 71 19.17 5.05 26.86
CA GLU A 71 19.15 5.24 25.42
C GLU A 71 18.63 3.99 24.69
N CYS A 72 19.01 2.80 25.18
CA CYS A 72 18.49 1.54 24.64
C CYS A 72 16.97 1.45 24.82
N THR A 73 16.46 1.78 25.99
CA THR A 73 15.00 1.76 26.26
C THR A 73 14.29 2.82 25.40
N GLN A 74 14.81 4.03 25.34
CA GLN A 74 14.25 5.09 24.49
C GLN A 74 14.24 4.69 23.02
N ALA A 75 15.32 4.11 22.50
CA ALA A 75 15.40 3.63 21.12
C ALA A 75 14.32 2.59 20.81
N LYS A 76 14.05 1.66 21.71
CA LYS A 76 12.99 0.66 21.54
C LYS A 76 11.61 1.29 21.38
N TYR A 77 11.26 2.29 22.20
CA TYR A 77 9.98 2.99 22.11
C TYR A 77 9.87 3.86 20.85
N VAL A 78 10.94 4.57 20.51
CA VAL A 78 10.97 5.48 19.36
C VAL A 78 10.96 4.68 18.04
N GLU A 79 11.87 3.74 17.88
CA GLU A 79 11.99 2.97 16.64
C GLU A 79 10.81 2.01 16.46
N GLY A 80 10.33 1.40 17.56
CA GLY A 80 9.09 0.62 17.53
C GLY A 80 7.88 1.46 17.12
N GLY A 81 7.76 2.67 17.65
CA GLY A 81 6.71 3.62 17.28
C GLY A 81 6.77 4.02 15.80
N LYS A 82 7.95 4.35 15.30
CA LYS A 82 8.19 4.67 13.87
C LYS A 82 7.78 3.49 12.97
N LEU A 83 8.19 2.27 13.33
CA LEU A 83 7.88 1.08 12.55
C LEU A 83 6.36 0.83 12.49
N VAL A 84 5.68 0.82 13.63
CA VAL A 84 4.25 0.51 13.71
C VAL A 84 3.42 1.57 12.97
N LEU A 85 3.66 2.85 13.25
CA LEU A 85 2.89 3.93 12.62
C LEU A 85 3.36 4.21 11.18
N GLY A 86 4.62 3.95 10.84
CA GLY A 86 5.12 4.03 9.47
C GLY A 86 4.49 2.97 8.57
N VAL A 87 4.50 1.71 8.98
CA VAL A 87 3.88 0.60 8.22
C VAL A 87 2.35 0.75 8.20
N GLY A 88 1.74 1.11 9.32
CA GLY A 88 0.31 1.39 9.40
C GLY A 88 -0.10 2.55 8.49
N GLY A 89 0.63 3.67 8.55
CA GLY A 89 0.41 4.82 7.68
C GLY A 89 0.58 4.48 6.21
N ALA A 90 1.63 3.73 5.86
CA ALA A 90 1.88 3.30 4.48
C ALA A 90 0.75 2.41 3.94
N SER A 91 0.20 1.50 4.74
CA SER A 91 -0.90 0.63 4.31
C SER A 91 -2.19 1.42 4.06
N VAL A 92 -2.53 2.34 4.96
CA VAL A 92 -3.68 3.22 4.81
C VAL A 92 -3.48 4.17 3.63
N GLY A 93 -2.31 4.79 3.51
CA GLY A 93 -1.98 5.69 2.41
C GLY A 93 -2.02 5.01 1.04
N ALA A 94 -1.58 3.76 0.94
CA ALA A 94 -1.70 2.98 -0.28
C ALA A 94 -3.16 2.65 -0.64
N ALA A 95 -4.00 2.33 0.36
CA ALA A 95 -5.40 2.02 0.16
C ALA A 95 -6.20 3.22 -0.38
N PHE A 96 -5.93 4.42 0.11
CA PHE A 96 -6.55 5.66 -0.39
C PHE A 96 -5.84 6.22 -1.63
N GLY A 97 -4.53 6.08 -1.74
CA GLY A 97 -3.74 6.57 -2.86
C GLY A 97 -4.06 5.88 -4.19
N ALA A 98 -4.39 4.59 -4.16
CA ALA A 98 -4.72 3.84 -5.37
C ALA A 98 -5.97 4.39 -6.11
N PRO A 99 -7.15 4.58 -5.49
CA PRO A 99 -8.30 5.16 -6.17
C PRO A 99 -8.09 6.61 -6.57
N ILE A 100 -7.35 7.40 -5.78
CA ILE A 100 -7.00 8.79 -6.13
C ILE A 100 -6.09 8.80 -7.36
N GLY A 101 -5.10 7.92 -7.42
CA GLY A 101 -4.21 7.78 -8.57
C GLY A 101 -4.96 7.44 -9.86
N VAL A 102 -5.92 6.52 -9.81
CA VAL A 102 -6.79 6.20 -10.94
C VAL A 102 -7.61 7.41 -11.36
N GLY A 103 -8.23 8.12 -10.42
CA GLY A 103 -9.01 9.33 -10.69
C GLY A 103 -8.17 10.44 -11.35
N ALA A 104 -6.98 10.70 -10.82
CA ALA A 104 -6.05 11.69 -11.38
C ALA A 104 -5.62 11.33 -12.81
N CYS A 105 -5.32 10.05 -13.07
CA CYS A 105 -4.99 9.60 -14.40
C CYS A 105 -6.14 9.78 -15.41
N MET A 106 -7.38 9.52 -14.99
CA MET A 106 -8.55 9.73 -15.85
C MET A 106 -8.71 11.21 -16.24
N ILE A 107 -8.42 12.13 -15.31
CA ILE A 107 -8.51 13.57 -15.57
C ILE A 107 -7.38 14.04 -16.48
N VAL A 108 -6.13 13.61 -16.21
CA VAL A 108 -4.94 14.10 -16.91
C VAL A 108 -4.83 13.52 -18.32
N PHE A 109 -5.14 12.24 -18.50
CA PHE A 109 -4.98 11.56 -19.77
C PHE A 109 -6.26 11.47 -20.61
N GLY A 110 -7.41 11.88 -20.06
CA GLY A 110 -8.68 11.92 -20.78
C GLY A 110 -9.17 10.57 -21.33
N ILE A 111 -8.50 9.49 -20.94
CA ILE A 111 -8.78 8.15 -21.47
C ILE A 111 -9.52 7.37 -20.39
N PRO A 112 -10.73 6.87 -20.66
CA PRO A 112 -11.36 5.87 -19.79
C PRO A 112 -10.54 4.57 -19.86
N THR A 113 -9.44 4.51 -19.12
CA THR A 113 -8.54 3.36 -19.08
C THR A 113 -9.16 2.22 -18.28
N ALA A 114 -10.19 1.60 -18.86
CA ALA A 114 -10.63 0.30 -18.40
C ALA A 114 -9.55 -0.72 -18.74
N GLY A 115 -8.75 -1.15 -17.77
CA GLY A 115 -7.76 -2.21 -17.96
C GLY A 115 -6.36 -1.88 -17.46
N ALA A 116 -5.31 -2.15 -18.26
CA ALA A 116 -3.91 -2.06 -17.85
C ALA A 116 -3.48 -0.65 -17.40
N GLY A 117 -4.03 0.41 -18.02
CA GLY A 117 -3.74 1.80 -17.64
C GLY A 117 -4.25 2.15 -16.24
N ALA A 118 -5.48 1.75 -15.89
CA ALA A 118 -6.03 1.97 -14.55
C ALA A 118 -5.22 1.26 -13.48
N LEU A 119 -4.71 0.05 -13.78
CA LEU A 119 -3.83 -0.68 -12.87
C LEU A 119 -2.49 0.03 -12.66
N ALA A 120 -1.86 0.52 -13.73
CA ALA A 120 -0.62 1.27 -13.62
C ALA A 120 -0.82 2.52 -12.76
N CYS A 121 -1.89 3.27 -12.97
CA CYS A 121 -2.23 4.45 -12.18
C CYS A 121 -2.56 4.12 -10.72
N ALA A 122 -3.24 2.99 -10.46
CA ALA A 122 -3.49 2.52 -9.10
C ALA A 122 -2.19 2.15 -8.37
N ILE A 123 -1.25 1.50 -9.06
CA ILE A 123 0.06 1.13 -8.49
C ILE A 123 0.87 2.39 -8.17
N VAL A 124 0.97 3.34 -9.10
CA VAL A 124 1.72 4.59 -8.88
C VAL A 124 1.06 5.43 -7.78
N GLY A 125 -0.27 5.59 -7.82
CA GLY A 125 -1.01 6.33 -6.80
C GLY A 125 -0.93 5.67 -5.43
N GLY A 126 -1.05 4.35 -5.38
CA GLY A 126 -0.90 3.57 -4.15
C GLY A 126 0.50 3.65 -3.57
N ALA A 127 1.55 3.57 -4.41
CA ALA A 127 2.93 3.70 -3.98
C ALA A 127 3.23 5.11 -3.46
N ALA A 128 2.81 6.15 -4.18
CA ALA A 128 3.01 7.54 -3.76
C ALA A 128 2.25 7.86 -2.46
N GLY A 129 0.98 7.45 -2.36
CA GLY A 129 0.16 7.60 -1.17
C GLY A 129 0.72 6.83 0.02
N GLY A 130 1.14 5.59 -0.20
CA GLY A 130 1.78 4.76 0.83
C GLY A 130 3.09 5.35 1.34
N PHE A 131 3.94 5.84 0.44
CA PHE A 131 5.20 6.48 0.82
C PHE A 131 4.97 7.77 1.63
N ALA A 132 4.09 8.66 1.17
CA ALA A 132 3.79 9.92 1.84
C ALA A 132 3.18 9.68 3.23
N ALA A 133 2.18 8.80 3.33
CA ALA A 133 1.53 8.47 4.59
C ALA A 133 2.42 7.65 5.51
N GLY A 134 3.29 6.80 4.98
CA GLY A 134 4.30 6.08 5.75
C GLY A 134 5.32 7.01 6.37
N LYS A 135 5.82 7.99 5.62
CA LYS A 135 6.69 9.05 6.17
C LYS A 135 6.00 9.88 7.25
N ALA A 136 4.77 10.32 7.02
CA ALA A 136 3.99 11.04 8.04
C ALA A 136 3.77 10.17 9.28
N GLY A 137 3.42 8.90 9.09
CA GLY A 137 3.26 7.93 10.16
C GLY A 137 4.53 7.71 10.97
N SER A 138 5.70 7.62 10.33
CA SER A 138 6.97 7.47 11.05
C SER A 138 7.32 8.69 11.91
N VAL A 139 7.07 9.90 11.42
CA VAL A 139 7.26 11.15 12.20
C VAL A 139 6.33 11.20 13.41
N LEU A 140 5.05 10.85 13.23
CA LEU A 140 4.10 10.72 14.31
C LEU A 140 4.50 9.61 15.30
N GLY A 141 5.02 8.50 14.79
CA GLY A 141 5.52 7.37 15.57
C GLY A 141 6.70 7.74 16.45
N GLU A 142 7.62 8.55 15.94
CA GLU A 142 8.72 9.08 16.73
C GLU A 142 8.23 9.97 17.89
N GLY A 143 7.29 10.88 17.60
CA GLY A 143 6.69 11.74 18.62
C GLY A 143 5.95 10.94 19.70
N THR A 144 5.14 9.97 19.27
CA THR A 144 4.40 9.08 20.18
C THR A 144 5.34 8.21 21.01
N GLY A 145 6.39 7.64 20.38
CA GLY A 145 7.41 6.85 21.08
C GLY A 145 8.14 7.64 22.16
N LYS A 146 8.52 8.89 21.88
CA LYS A 146 9.13 9.79 22.87
C LYS A 146 8.16 10.14 24.01
N PHE A 147 6.89 10.36 23.68
CA PHE A 147 5.85 10.61 24.69
C PHE A 147 5.65 9.42 25.61
N LEU A 148 5.50 8.21 25.04
CA LEU A 148 5.35 6.98 25.81
C LEU A 148 6.56 6.68 26.69
N TYR A 149 7.77 6.93 26.20
CA TYR A 149 8.99 6.78 26.99
C TYR A 149 9.01 7.69 28.20
N ARG A 150 8.61 8.96 28.04
CA ARG A 150 8.54 9.91 29.15
C ARG A 150 7.49 9.53 30.19
N THR A 151 6.36 8.98 29.75
CA THR A 151 5.24 8.62 30.64
C THR A 151 5.47 7.27 31.35
N ALA A 152 6.25 6.37 30.74
CA ALA A 152 6.55 5.05 31.33
C ALA A 152 7.85 5.06 32.18
N GLY A 153 8.64 6.13 32.11
CA GLY A 153 9.90 6.29 32.84
C GLY A 153 9.79 7.03 34.15
N ASP A 154 8.58 7.52 34.49
CA ASP A 154 8.19 8.01 35.81
C ASP A 154 7.51 6.90 36.60
#